data_d2dca339d17de363b795394b3b8dd36d
#
_entry.id   d2dca339d17de363b795394b3b8dd36d
#
_cell.length_a   1.000
_cell.length_b   1.000
_cell.length_c   1.000
_cell.angle_alpha   90.00
_cell.angle_beta   90.00
_cell.angle_gamma   90.00
#
_symmetry.space_group_name_H-M   'P 1'
#
loop_
_entity.id
_entity.type
_entity.pdbx_description
1 polymer ?
#
loop_
_entity_poly.entity_id
_entity_poly.type
_entity_poly.pdbx_seq_one_letter_code
_entity_poly.pdbx_strand_id
1 'polypeptide(L)'
;VNTVKITVGIDIGGSTTKIIGIRGDEIITPMIVKANDPIASLFGAFGKFIDQNALSLGSIERIAITGVGSSHVDKSIYDIETIKVQEFLCNGYGGLHLSGLKSATIVSMGTGTAIVRACNGDIEHVGGTGVGGGTLLGLSNRMLNIREIDLLIETAKDGDLSNVDLLVSDISRDVLPTLPSKSTASNFGKISDLASKSDIAMGLINLVFETIGTLAAFAARSSSTNKIVLIGNLTTIPQCHDVMRALEAIYPNEFIIPDHAEFGTAVGAALSLIKK
;
A
#
# COMPACT_ATOMS: atom_id res chain seq x y z
N VAL A 1 6.74 6.91 -38.37
CA VAL A 1 6.32 7.51 -37.09
C VAL A 1 6.97 6.65 -36.01
N ASN A 2 7.99 7.20 -35.32
CA ASN A 2 8.56 6.52 -34.15
C ASN A 2 7.49 6.53 -33.03
N THR A 3 6.74 5.48 -32.93
CA THR A 3 5.83 5.28 -31.80
C THR A 3 6.68 5.05 -30.54
N VAL A 4 6.53 5.92 -29.55
CA VAL A 4 7.18 5.74 -28.23
C VAL A 4 6.74 4.40 -27.68
N LYS A 5 7.72 3.51 -27.45
CA LYS A 5 7.46 2.17 -26.92
C LYS A 5 7.07 2.23 -25.45
N ILE A 6 6.40 1.19 -24.99
CA ILE A 6 5.83 1.08 -23.64
C ILE A 6 6.75 0.22 -22.79
N THR A 7 7.11 0.71 -21.60
CA THR A 7 7.69 -0.11 -20.52
C THR A 7 6.56 -0.54 -19.58
N VAL A 8 6.42 -1.85 -19.37
CA VAL A 8 5.39 -2.41 -18.50
C VAL A 8 5.99 -2.73 -17.13
N GLY A 9 5.30 -2.35 -16.06
CA GLY A 9 5.62 -2.72 -14.69
C GLY A 9 4.56 -3.65 -14.11
N ILE A 10 5.00 -4.76 -13.51
CA ILE A 10 4.12 -5.77 -12.94
C ILE A 10 4.57 -6.08 -11.51
N ASP A 11 3.66 -5.87 -10.56
CA ASP A 11 3.82 -6.28 -9.16
C ASP A 11 2.99 -7.55 -8.92
N ILE A 12 3.69 -8.67 -8.72
CA ILE A 12 3.08 -9.99 -8.47
C ILE A 12 3.06 -10.20 -6.96
N GLY A 13 2.03 -9.69 -6.31
CA GLY A 13 1.84 -9.83 -4.87
C GLY A 13 1.28 -11.19 -4.46
N GLY A 14 1.12 -11.39 -3.15
CA GLY A 14 0.58 -12.63 -2.60
C GLY A 14 -0.93 -12.83 -2.83
N SER A 15 -1.69 -11.77 -3.07
CA SER A 15 -3.15 -11.82 -3.25
C SER A 15 -3.64 -11.13 -4.52
N THR A 16 -2.84 -10.25 -5.10
CA THR A 16 -3.17 -9.51 -6.32
C THR A 16 -1.95 -9.34 -7.21
N THR A 17 -2.17 -9.34 -8.51
CA THR A 17 -1.20 -8.89 -9.52
C THR A 17 -1.63 -7.54 -10.07
N LYS A 18 -0.73 -6.57 -10.03
CA LYS A 18 -0.95 -5.21 -10.54
C LYS A 18 -0.08 -4.98 -11.75
N ILE A 19 -0.64 -4.36 -12.77
CA ILE A 19 0.05 -4.06 -14.01
C ILE A 19 -0.23 -2.64 -14.45
N ILE A 20 0.81 -1.96 -14.90
CA ILE A 20 0.75 -0.64 -15.54
C ILE A 20 1.65 -0.61 -16.77
N GLY A 21 1.40 0.34 -17.66
CA GLY A 21 2.35 0.70 -18.71
C GLY A 21 2.80 2.14 -18.53
N ILE A 22 4.04 2.45 -18.94
CA ILE A 22 4.54 3.82 -19.05
C ILE A 22 4.93 4.07 -20.50
N ARG A 23 4.37 5.15 -21.08
CA ARG A 23 4.69 5.65 -22.41
C ARG A 23 5.16 7.10 -22.29
N GLY A 24 6.47 7.34 -22.36
CA GLY A 24 7.03 8.64 -22.01
C GLY A 24 6.76 8.93 -20.53
N ASP A 25 5.99 10.01 -20.27
CA ASP A 25 5.58 10.41 -18.90
C ASP A 25 4.15 9.95 -18.55
N GLU A 26 3.45 9.27 -19.46
CA GLU A 26 2.05 8.87 -19.27
C GLU A 26 1.94 7.47 -18.70
N ILE A 27 1.12 7.32 -17.64
CA ILE A 27 0.73 6.02 -17.09
C ILE A 27 -0.48 5.52 -17.89
N ILE A 28 -0.29 4.38 -18.57
CA ILE A 28 -1.36 3.69 -19.30
C ILE A 28 -2.20 2.90 -18.31
N THR A 29 -3.50 2.94 -18.48
CA THR A 29 -4.57 2.40 -17.61
C THR A 29 -4.12 1.26 -16.70
N PRO A 30 -3.97 1.52 -15.40
CA PRO A 30 -3.56 0.53 -14.43
C PRO A 30 -4.63 -0.55 -14.24
N MET A 31 -4.20 -1.77 -13.92
CA MET A 31 -5.11 -2.90 -13.67
C MET A 31 -4.68 -3.73 -12.48
N ILE A 32 -5.68 -4.24 -11.75
CA ILE A 32 -5.51 -5.21 -10.66
C ILE A 32 -6.25 -6.50 -11.05
N VAL A 33 -5.57 -7.63 -10.84
CA VAL A 33 -6.17 -8.97 -10.98
C VAL A 33 -5.98 -9.70 -9.66
N LYS A 34 -7.05 -10.27 -9.11
CA LYS A 34 -6.97 -11.17 -7.95
C LYS A 34 -6.22 -12.44 -8.35
N ALA A 35 -5.34 -12.93 -7.48
CA ALA A 35 -4.43 -14.02 -7.79
C ALA A 35 -4.50 -15.13 -6.73
N ASN A 36 -4.71 -16.37 -7.19
CA ASN A 36 -4.47 -17.58 -6.39
C ASN A 36 -3.24 -18.34 -6.90
N ASP A 37 -2.86 -18.14 -8.16
CA ASP A 37 -1.70 -18.70 -8.82
C ASP A 37 -0.89 -17.55 -9.44
N PRO A 38 0.36 -17.30 -9.00
CA PRO A 38 1.17 -16.19 -9.47
C PRO A 38 1.41 -16.19 -10.98
N ILE A 39 1.63 -17.35 -11.57
CA ILE A 39 1.91 -17.49 -13.02
C ILE A 39 0.65 -17.25 -13.84
N ALA A 40 -0.46 -17.95 -13.50
CA ALA A 40 -1.74 -17.75 -14.18
C ALA A 40 -2.20 -16.28 -14.09
N SER A 41 -2.01 -15.66 -12.93
CA SER A 41 -2.34 -14.26 -12.71
C SER A 41 -1.49 -13.30 -13.52
N LEU A 42 -0.19 -13.56 -13.62
CA LEU A 42 0.73 -12.78 -14.44
C LEU A 42 0.29 -12.76 -15.89
N PHE A 43 0.12 -13.95 -16.49
CA PHE A 43 -0.27 -14.05 -17.90
C PHE A 43 -1.69 -13.53 -18.15
N GLY A 44 -2.61 -13.78 -17.21
CA GLY A 44 -3.98 -13.26 -17.27
C GLY A 44 -4.02 -11.73 -17.17
N ALA A 45 -3.27 -11.13 -16.23
CA ALA A 45 -3.15 -9.68 -16.09
C ALA A 45 -2.53 -9.04 -17.32
N PHE A 46 -1.44 -9.61 -17.84
CA PHE A 46 -0.76 -9.09 -19.02
C PHE A 46 -1.64 -9.18 -20.26
N GLY A 47 -2.27 -10.34 -20.52
CA GLY A 47 -3.20 -10.51 -21.66
C GLY A 47 -4.36 -9.52 -21.59
N LYS A 48 -4.98 -9.36 -20.42
CA LYS A 48 -6.07 -8.41 -20.21
C LYS A 48 -5.60 -6.96 -20.38
N PHE A 49 -4.39 -6.63 -19.92
CA PHE A 49 -3.81 -5.28 -20.10
C PHE A 49 -3.60 -4.95 -21.57
N ILE A 50 -3.07 -5.88 -22.38
CA ILE A 50 -2.88 -5.73 -23.83
C ILE A 50 -4.23 -5.51 -24.52
N ASP A 51 -5.23 -6.36 -24.23
CA ASP A 51 -6.55 -6.31 -24.83
C ASP A 51 -7.30 -4.99 -24.51
N GLN A 52 -7.41 -4.65 -23.23
CA GLN A 52 -8.14 -3.44 -22.79
C GLN A 52 -7.53 -2.13 -23.29
N ASN A 53 -6.22 -2.10 -23.52
CA ASN A 53 -5.53 -0.92 -24.04
C ASN A 53 -5.32 -0.96 -25.55
N ALA A 54 -5.90 -1.95 -26.25
CA ALA A 54 -5.75 -2.16 -27.69
C ALA A 54 -4.27 -2.11 -28.15
N LEU A 55 -3.38 -2.74 -27.35
CA LEU A 55 -1.94 -2.76 -27.60
C LEU A 55 -1.53 -3.96 -28.44
N SER A 56 -0.45 -3.85 -29.19
CA SER A 56 0.24 -4.98 -29.80
C SER A 56 1.45 -5.37 -28.95
N LEU A 57 1.86 -6.64 -28.96
CA LEU A 57 3.08 -7.08 -28.28
C LEU A 57 4.32 -6.30 -28.78
N GLY A 58 4.36 -5.95 -30.07
CA GLY A 58 5.44 -5.17 -30.67
C GLY A 58 5.53 -3.72 -30.17
N SER A 59 4.48 -3.20 -29.49
CA SER A 59 4.52 -1.87 -28.87
C SER A 59 5.19 -1.87 -27.49
N ILE A 60 5.39 -3.05 -26.89
CA ILE A 60 6.06 -3.20 -25.60
C ILE A 60 7.57 -3.31 -25.83
N GLU A 61 8.34 -2.48 -25.14
CA GLU A 61 9.81 -2.50 -25.21
C GLU A 61 10.39 -3.56 -24.26
N ARG A 62 9.96 -3.49 -23.01
CA ARG A 62 10.43 -4.37 -21.94
C ARG A 62 9.43 -4.45 -20.80
N ILE A 63 9.59 -5.45 -19.95
CA ILE A 63 8.73 -5.70 -18.80
C ILE A 63 9.59 -5.76 -17.53
N ALA A 64 9.25 -4.95 -16.54
CA ALA A 64 9.78 -5.05 -15.19
C ALA A 64 8.82 -5.86 -14.32
N ILE A 65 9.31 -6.89 -13.63
CA ILE A 65 8.52 -7.66 -12.67
C ILE A 65 9.10 -7.54 -11.28
N THR A 66 8.21 -7.48 -10.29
CA THR A 66 8.57 -7.37 -8.87
C THR A 66 7.52 -8.08 -8.00
N GLY A 67 7.66 -8.00 -6.70
CA GLY A 67 6.80 -8.68 -5.74
C GLY A 67 7.20 -10.13 -5.49
N VAL A 68 6.64 -10.73 -4.42
CA VAL A 68 7.00 -12.09 -3.96
C VAL A 68 6.76 -13.17 -5.02
N GLY A 69 5.72 -13.02 -5.84
CA GLY A 69 5.38 -13.96 -6.92
C GLY A 69 6.35 -13.90 -8.11
N SER A 70 7.16 -12.84 -8.24
CA SER A 70 8.15 -12.74 -9.33
C SER A 70 9.22 -13.84 -9.27
N SER A 71 9.43 -14.47 -8.11
CA SER A 71 10.35 -15.60 -7.93
C SER A 71 9.97 -16.82 -8.78
N HIS A 72 8.71 -16.99 -9.16
CA HIS A 72 8.20 -18.08 -9.98
C HIS A 72 8.34 -17.85 -11.50
N VAL A 73 8.83 -16.67 -11.92
CA VAL A 73 8.96 -16.30 -13.33
C VAL A 73 10.40 -16.48 -13.76
N ASP A 74 10.69 -17.56 -14.53
CA ASP A 74 12.07 -17.87 -14.95
C ASP A 74 12.36 -17.52 -16.41
N LYS A 75 11.34 -17.15 -17.18
CA LYS A 75 11.45 -16.90 -18.62
C LYS A 75 10.85 -15.54 -18.98
N SER A 76 11.27 -15.01 -20.12
CA SER A 76 10.66 -13.83 -20.72
C SER A 76 9.18 -14.06 -21.03
N ILE A 77 8.38 -13.01 -20.81
CA ILE A 77 6.93 -13.03 -21.06
C ILE A 77 6.72 -12.75 -22.56
N TYR A 78 6.19 -13.73 -23.31
CA TYR A 78 5.96 -13.65 -24.75
C TYR A 78 7.18 -13.17 -25.55
N ASP A 79 8.39 -13.66 -25.20
CA ASP A 79 9.67 -13.29 -25.78
C ASP A 79 10.06 -11.80 -25.64
N ILE A 80 9.30 -11.04 -24.82
CA ILE A 80 9.66 -9.66 -24.48
C ILE A 80 10.67 -9.68 -23.32
N GLU A 81 11.74 -8.86 -23.43
CA GLU A 81 12.74 -8.72 -22.37
C GLU A 81 12.07 -8.46 -21.02
N THR A 82 12.24 -9.40 -20.08
CA THR A 82 11.60 -9.37 -18.77
C THR A 82 12.67 -9.34 -17.68
N ILE A 83 12.66 -8.28 -16.86
CA ILE A 83 13.68 -8.00 -15.86
C ILE A 83 13.07 -8.01 -14.47
N LYS A 84 13.65 -8.82 -13.55
CA LYS A 84 13.25 -8.81 -12.13
C LYS A 84 13.90 -7.60 -11.44
N VAL A 85 13.07 -6.86 -10.69
CA VAL A 85 13.50 -5.69 -9.93
C VAL A 85 13.19 -5.89 -8.45
N GLN A 86 14.09 -5.45 -7.58
CA GLN A 86 13.89 -5.53 -6.14
C GLN A 86 12.68 -4.67 -5.73
N GLU A 87 11.77 -5.23 -4.95
CA GLU A 87 10.53 -4.60 -4.53
C GLU A 87 10.75 -3.29 -3.77
N PHE A 88 11.75 -3.23 -2.89
CA PHE A 88 12.05 -2.01 -2.14
C PHE A 88 12.49 -0.84 -3.04
N LEU A 89 13.24 -1.11 -4.10
CA LEU A 89 13.59 -0.10 -5.10
C LEU A 89 12.33 0.40 -5.82
N CYS A 90 11.45 -0.54 -6.19
CA CYS A 90 10.19 -0.20 -6.84
C CYS A 90 9.31 0.66 -5.92
N ASN A 91 9.20 0.33 -4.64
CA ASN A 91 8.45 1.11 -3.66
C ASN A 91 8.97 2.56 -3.59
N GLY A 92 10.29 2.73 -3.50
CA GLY A 92 10.91 4.05 -3.46
C GLY A 92 10.67 4.87 -4.72
N TYR A 93 10.96 4.32 -5.90
CA TYR A 93 10.77 5.02 -7.17
C TYR A 93 9.31 5.35 -7.44
N GLY A 94 8.39 4.41 -7.18
CA GLY A 94 6.97 4.61 -7.37
C GLY A 94 6.39 5.65 -6.43
N GLY A 95 6.73 5.58 -5.15
CA GLY A 95 6.26 6.55 -4.15
C GLY A 95 6.74 7.97 -4.43
N LEU A 96 8.02 8.16 -4.78
CA LEU A 96 8.55 9.48 -5.16
C LEU A 96 7.89 10.01 -6.44
N HIS A 97 7.71 9.15 -7.44
CA HIS A 97 7.11 9.57 -8.72
C HIS A 97 5.66 10.00 -8.54
N LEU A 98 4.84 9.16 -7.90
CA LEU A 98 3.41 9.44 -7.72
C LEU A 98 3.16 10.66 -6.83
N SER A 99 3.99 10.89 -5.82
CA SER A 99 3.88 12.05 -4.94
C SER A 99 4.50 13.33 -5.49
N GLY A 100 5.31 13.24 -6.54
CA GLY A 100 6.09 14.38 -7.08
C GLY A 100 7.21 14.85 -6.15
N LEU A 101 7.52 14.11 -5.09
CA LEU A 101 8.55 14.48 -4.13
C LEU A 101 9.93 13.98 -4.54
N LYS A 102 10.97 14.69 -4.09
CA LYS A 102 12.37 14.28 -4.26
C LYS A 102 12.88 13.45 -3.09
N SER A 103 12.23 13.56 -1.93
CA SER A 103 12.60 12.84 -0.70
C SER A 103 11.37 12.58 0.15
N ALA A 104 11.20 11.34 0.63
CA ALA A 104 10.13 10.91 1.51
C ALA A 104 10.47 9.59 2.21
N THR A 105 9.78 9.30 3.31
CA THR A 105 9.61 7.94 3.81
C THR A 105 8.44 7.31 3.07
N ILE A 106 8.68 6.21 2.35
CA ILE A 106 7.65 5.51 1.57
C ILE A 106 7.20 4.27 2.35
N VAL A 107 5.91 4.10 2.51
CA VAL A 107 5.29 2.97 3.22
C VAL A 107 4.43 2.19 2.24
N SER A 108 4.86 0.99 1.90
CA SER A 108 4.11 0.08 1.03
C SER A 108 3.25 -0.85 1.86
N MET A 109 1.94 -0.64 1.81
CA MET A 109 0.93 -1.34 2.59
C MET A 109 0.24 -2.42 1.74
N GLY A 110 0.86 -3.60 1.69
CA GLY A 110 0.36 -4.80 1.00
C GLY A 110 -0.20 -5.85 1.96
N THR A 111 0.14 -7.13 1.75
CA THR A 111 -0.16 -8.24 2.68
C THR A 111 0.47 -7.99 4.06
N GLY A 112 1.73 -7.59 4.09
CA GLY A 112 2.43 -6.93 5.20
C GLY A 112 2.78 -5.49 4.81
N THR A 113 3.67 -4.84 5.56
CA THR A 113 4.09 -3.47 5.33
C THR A 113 5.60 -3.36 5.24
N ALA A 114 6.11 -2.71 4.20
CA ALA A 114 7.51 -2.37 4.03
C ALA A 114 7.70 -0.84 4.13
N ILE A 115 8.80 -0.42 4.74
CA ILE A 115 9.16 0.99 4.90
C ILE A 115 10.52 1.21 4.25
N VAL A 116 10.59 2.14 3.31
CA VAL A 116 11.82 2.56 2.66
C VAL A 116 12.02 4.06 2.79
N ARG A 117 13.26 4.49 2.90
CA ARG A 117 13.65 5.89 2.77
C ARG A 117 14.07 6.13 1.34
N ALA A 118 13.52 7.15 0.72
CA ALA A 118 13.84 7.51 -0.66
C ALA A 118 14.30 8.98 -0.71
N CYS A 119 15.47 9.23 -1.29
CA CYS A 119 16.03 10.58 -1.40
C CYS A 119 16.83 10.71 -2.69
N ASN A 120 16.39 11.58 -3.62
CA ASN A 120 17.06 11.86 -4.89
C ASN A 120 17.46 10.61 -5.71
N GLY A 121 16.66 9.55 -5.61
CA GLY A 121 16.92 8.28 -6.31
C GLY A 121 17.67 7.23 -5.48
N ASP A 122 18.26 7.60 -4.34
CA ASP A 122 18.81 6.65 -3.39
C ASP A 122 17.65 6.05 -2.56
N ILE A 123 17.59 4.73 -2.51
CA ILE A 123 16.53 3.98 -1.82
C ILE A 123 17.17 3.07 -0.78
N GLU A 124 16.75 3.24 0.47
CA GLU A 124 17.18 2.42 1.61
C GLU A 124 16.00 1.69 2.22
N HIS A 125 16.08 0.39 2.37
CA HIS A 125 15.11 -0.38 3.14
C HIS A 125 15.33 -0.13 4.64
N VAL A 126 14.38 0.53 5.30
CA VAL A 126 14.46 0.87 6.72
C VAL A 126 13.95 -0.28 7.60
N GLY A 127 12.92 -0.98 7.13
CA GLY A 127 12.29 -2.07 7.87
C GLY A 127 10.87 -2.34 7.39
N GLY A 128 10.08 -2.92 8.26
CA GLY A 128 8.68 -3.25 7.98
C GLY A 128 8.02 -3.95 9.14
N THR A 129 6.80 -4.41 8.91
CA THR A 129 6.03 -5.20 9.88
C THR A 129 5.16 -6.23 9.17
N GLY A 130 4.88 -7.35 9.84
CA GLY A 130 3.88 -8.32 9.39
C GLY A 130 2.44 -7.78 9.47
N VAL A 131 2.23 -6.62 10.09
CA VAL A 131 0.90 -5.98 10.15
C VAL A 131 0.59 -5.35 8.79
N GLY A 132 -0.55 -5.73 8.21
CA GLY A 132 -1.00 -5.28 6.90
C GLY A 132 -2.33 -5.88 6.52
N GLY A 133 -2.61 -5.96 5.21
CA GLY A 133 -3.86 -6.51 4.69
C GLY A 133 -4.10 -7.96 5.06
N GLY A 134 -3.03 -8.77 5.16
CA GLY A 134 -3.11 -10.15 5.64
C GLY A 134 -3.58 -10.22 7.09
N THR A 135 -3.07 -9.36 7.96
CA THR A 135 -3.50 -9.25 9.37
C THR A 135 -4.96 -8.84 9.44
N LEU A 136 -5.32 -7.80 8.69
CA LEU A 136 -6.69 -7.26 8.67
C LEU A 136 -7.70 -8.35 8.26
N LEU A 137 -7.46 -9.05 7.16
CA LEU A 137 -8.33 -10.13 6.67
C LEU A 137 -8.35 -11.33 7.62
N GLY A 138 -7.19 -11.71 8.17
CA GLY A 138 -7.09 -12.83 9.12
C GLY A 138 -7.91 -12.59 10.38
N LEU A 139 -7.78 -11.41 10.97
CA LEU A 139 -8.53 -11.03 12.17
C LEU A 139 -10.02 -10.82 11.88
N SER A 140 -10.38 -10.17 10.77
CA SER A 140 -11.78 -9.99 10.38
C SER A 140 -12.48 -11.33 10.13
N ASN A 141 -11.81 -12.28 9.49
CA ASN A 141 -12.34 -13.62 9.32
C ASN A 141 -12.56 -14.32 10.67
N ARG A 142 -11.60 -14.23 11.58
CA ARG A 142 -11.71 -14.91 12.88
C ARG A 142 -12.74 -14.28 13.80
N MET A 143 -12.82 -12.96 13.87
CA MET A 143 -13.67 -12.24 14.82
C MET A 143 -15.08 -11.98 14.29
N LEU A 144 -15.22 -11.72 12.98
CA LEU A 144 -16.47 -11.30 12.35
C LEU A 144 -17.01 -12.28 11.32
N ASN A 145 -16.23 -13.31 10.94
CA ASN A 145 -16.48 -14.20 9.81
C ASN A 145 -16.58 -13.44 8.46
N ILE A 146 -15.81 -12.33 8.32
CA ILE A 146 -15.71 -11.53 7.10
C ILE A 146 -14.38 -11.83 6.41
N ARG A 147 -14.44 -12.24 5.13
CA ARG A 147 -13.27 -12.61 4.31
C ARG A 147 -12.98 -11.66 3.17
N GLU A 148 -13.88 -10.72 2.90
CA GLU A 148 -13.76 -9.75 1.80
C GLU A 148 -13.56 -8.35 2.41
N ILE A 149 -12.55 -7.64 1.86
CA ILE A 149 -12.18 -6.32 2.38
C ILE A 149 -13.31 -5.30 2.20
N ASP A 150 -14.04 -5.36 1.08
CA ASP A 150 -15.13 -4.43 0.78
C ASP A 150 -16.27 -4.57 1.80
N LEU A 151 -16.57 -5.82 2.21
CA LEU A 151 -17.57 -6.08 3.24
C LEU A 151 -17.11 -5.59 4.63
N LEU A 152 -15.80 -5.71 4.92
CA LEU A 152 -15.24 -5.20 6.18
C LEU A 152 -15.34 -3.66 6.23
N ILE A 153 -14.98 -2.98 5.14
CA ILE A 153 -15.09 -1.52 5.00
C ILE A 153 -16.53 -1.07 5.23
N GLU A 154 -17.49 -1.73 4.57
CA GLU A 154 -18.90 -1.41 4.70
C GLU A 154 -19.40 -1.64 6.14
N THR A 155 -19.01 -2.76 6.76
CA THR A 155 -19.37 -3.07 8.14
C THR A 155 -18.83 -2.03 9.13
N ALA A 156 -17.65 -1.47 8.87
CA ALA A 156 -16.98 -0.53 9.75
C ALA A 156 -17.55 0.90 9.69
N LYS A 157 -18.37 1.24 8.69
CA LYS A 157 -18.85 2.62 8.47
C LYS A 157 -19.53 3.26 9.68
N ASP A 158 -20.36 2.47 10.37
CA ASP A 158 -21.14 2.94 11.53
C ASP A 158 -20.47 2.53 12.86
N GLY A 159 -19.22 2.11 12.85
CA GLY A 159 -18.50 1.66 14.02
C GLY A 159 -18.00 2.82 14.89
N ASP A 160 -18.09 2.66 16.19
CA ASP A 160 -17.57 3.59 17.19
C ASP A 160 -16.39 2.96 17.94
N LEU A 161 -15.19 3.54 17.75
CA LEU A 161 -13.95 3.09 18.41
C LEU A 161 -14.05 3.14 19.94
N SER A 162 -14.84 4.06 20.49
CA SER A 162 -15.00 4.20 21.94
C SER A 162 -15.67 3.00 22.62
N ASN A 163 -16.29 2.10 21.84
CA ASN A 163 -16.88 0.85 22.34
C ASN A 163 -15.87 -0.32 22.35
N VAL A 164 -14.72 -0.14 21.72
CA VAL A 164 -13.71 -1.20 21.52
C VAL A 164 -12.35 -0.79 22.09
N ASP A 165 -11.87 0.39 21.72
CA ASP A 165 -10.55 0.89 22.10
C ASP A 165 -10.64 1.66 23.44
N LEU A 166 -9.64 1.46 24.29
CA LEU A 166 -9.45 2.31 25.47
C LEU A 166 -8.80 3.61 25.01
N LEU A 167 -9.51 4.71 25.17
CA LEU A 167 -9.03 6.03 24.76
C LEU A 167 -8.30 6.75 25.89
N VAL A 168 -7.48 7.74 25.53
CA VAL A 168 -6.79 8.59 26.53
C VAL A 168 -7.77 9.26 27.47
N SER A 169 -8.94 9.71 26.98
CA SER A 169 -10.02 10.27 27.80
C SER A 169 -10.61 9.30 28.83
N ASP A 170 -10.47 8.00 28.64
CA ASP A 170 -10.98 7.00 29.60
C ASP A 170 -10.07 6.87 30.82
N ILE A 171 -8.77 7.20 30.67
CA ILE A 171 -7.75 6.99 31.72
C ILE A 171 -7.17 8.26 32.29
N SER A 172 -7.36 9.40 31.64
CA SER A 172 -6.87 10.71 32.12
C SER A 172 -7.96 11.78 32.04
N ARG A 173 -8.09 12.56 33.13
CA ARG A 173 -8.94 13.75 33.15
C ARG A 173 -8.16 15.01 32.73
N ASP A 174 -6.84 14.92 32.72
CA ASP A 174 -5.96 16.03 32.36
C ASP A 174 -5.85 16.14 30.84
N VAL A 175 -5.85 17.38 30.36
CA VAL A 175 -5.55 17.66 28.94
C VAL A 175 -4.04 17.51 28.75
N LEU A 176 -3.64 16.48 27.99
CA LEU A 176 -2.24 16.26 27.62
C LEU A 176 -1.93 17.09 26.37
N PRO A 177 -1.02 18.07 26.41
CA PRO A 177 -0.79 18.99 25.28
C PRO A 177 -0.36 18.30 23.99
N THR A 178 0.27 17.14 24.09
CA THR A 178 0.84 16.38 22.96
C THR A 178 0.03 15.15 22.56
N LEU A 179 -1.08 14.87 23.27
CA LEU A 179 -1.86 13.66 23.05
C LEU A 179 -3.36 13.97 23.09
N PRO A 180 -4.04 14.02 21.95
CA PRO A 180 -5.47 14.27 21.88
C PRO A 180 -6.28 13.27 22.73
N SER A 181 -7.34 13.73 23.38
CA SER A 181 -8.16 12.90 24.28
C SER A 181 -8.81 11.67 23.59
N LYS A 182 -9.05 11.78 22.28
CA LYS A 182 -9.59 10.69 21.46
C LYS A 182 -8.52 9.73 20.91
N SER A 183 -7.24 9.93 21.24
CA SER A 183 -6.20 8.99 20.83
C SER A 183 -6.38 7.65 21.55
N THR A 184 -6.06 6.57 20.86
CA THR A 184 -6.08 5.22 21.41
C THR A 184 -4.94 5.06 22.43
N ALA A 185 -5.29 4.69 23.66
CA ALA A 185 -4.34 4.27 24.68
C ALA A 185 -4.08 2.76 24.63
N SER A 186 -5.11 1.98 24.23
CA SER A 186 -4.98 0.54 24.02
C SER A 186 -6.01 0.07 23.00
N ASN A 187 -5.54 -0.42 21.86
CA ASN A 187 -6.42 -1.06 20.88
C ASN A 187 -7.10 -2.27 21.51
N PHE A 188 -8.41 -2.39 21.31
CA PHE A 188 -9.26 -3.42 21.92
C PHE A 188 -9.24 -3.45 23.45
N GLY A 189 -8.66 -2.46 24.11
CA GLY A 189 -8.51 -2.44 25.57
C GLY A 189 -9.80 -2.22 26.36
N LYS A 190 -10.89 -1.83 25.70
CA LYS A 190 -12.21 -1.56 26.31
C LYS A 190 -13.32 -2.42 25.70
N ILE A 191 -12.97 -3.36 24.83
CA ILE A 191 -13.98 -4.20 24.18
C ILE A 191 -14.89 -4.86 25.19
N SER A 192 -16.20 -4.74 24.98
CA SER A 192 -17.23 -5.38 25.80
C SER A 192 -18.03 -6.39 24.99
N ASP A 193 -18.77 -7.26 25.68
CA ASP A 193 -19.70 -8.20 25.06
C ASP A 193 -20.83 -7.52 24.28
N LEU A 194 -21.03 -6.23 24.51
CA LEU A 194 -22.04 -5.41 23.83
C LEU A 194 -21.50 -4.70 22.58
N ALA A 195 -20.20 -4.76 22.31
CA ALA A 195 -19.61 -4.16 21.11
C ALA A 195 -20.24 -4.76 19.84
N SER A 196 -20.70 -3.91 18.95
CA SER A 196 -21.31 -4.31 17.69
C SER A 196 -20.27 -4.86 16.71
N LYS A 197 -20.72 -5.58 15.66
CA LYS A 197 -19.83 -5.99 14.57
C LYS A 197 -19.17 -4.78 13.88
N SER A 198 -19.88 -3.66 13.79
CA SER A 198 -19.36 -2.42 13.20
C SER A 198 -18.25 -1.82 14.05
N ASP A 199 -18.40 -1.81 15.37
CA ASP A 199 -17.38 -1.33 16.30
C ASP A 199 -16.10 -2.18 16.20
N ILE A 200 -16.26 -3.52 16.18
CA ILE A 200 -15.14 -4.45 16.04
C ILE A 200 -14.44 -4.29 14.68
N ALA A 201 -15.21 -4.12 13.60
CA ALA A 201 -14.66 -3.90 12.26
C ALA A 201 -13.83 -2.60 12.20
N MET A 202 -14.35 -1.50 12.78
CA MET A 202 -13.65 -0.24 12.89
C MET A 202 -12.40 -0.37 13.77
N GLY A 203 -12.47 -1.08 14.91
CA GLY A 203 -11.33 -1.35 15.78
C GLY A 203 -10.21 -2.12 15.07
N LEU A 204 -10.54 -3.12 14.24
CA LEU A 204 -9.56 -3.86 13.44
C LEU A 204 -8.86 -2.97 12.40
N ILE A 205 -9.61 -2.12 11.71
CA ILE A 205 -9.06 -1.17 10.76
C ILE A 205 -8.16 -0.17 11.48
N ASN A 206 -8.61 0.40 12.60
CA ASN A 206 -7.82 1.32 13.41
C ASN A 206 -6.51 0.69 13.88
N LEU A 207 -6.56 -0.51 14.49
CA LEU A 207 -5.39 -1.24 14.96
C LEU A 207 -4.31 -1.37 13.86
N VAL A 208 -4.71 -1.77 12.65
CA VAL A 208 -3.77 -1.99 11.54
C VAL A 208 -3.16 -0.67 11.09
N PHE A 209 -3.99 0.35 10.82
CA PHE A 209 -3.48 1.62 10.31
C PHE A 209 -2.72 2.43 11.36
N GLU A 210 -3.17 2.44 12.61
CA GLU A 210 -2.47 3.12 13.69
C GLU A 210 -1.08 2.50 13.93
N THR A 211 -0.99 1.17 13.92
CA THR A 211 0.30 0.47 14.02
C THR A 211 1.23 0.85 12.87
N ILE A 212 0.75 0.79 11.63
CA ILE A 212 1.55 1.13 10.45
C ILE A 212 1.99 2.59 10.49
N GLY A 213 1.05 3.51 10.75
CA GLY A 213 1.34 4.95 10.75
C GLY A 213 2.30 5.35 11.87
N THR A 214 2.18 4.77 13.05
CA THR A 214 3.11 4.98 14.17
C THR A 214 4.52 4.50 13.85
N LEU A 215 4.65 3.29 13.26
CA LEU A 215 5.95 2.79 12.81
C LEU A 215 6.55 3.66 11.70
N ALA A 216 5.73 4.13 10.78
CA ALA A 216 6.15 5.05 9.72
C ALA A 216 6.66 6.39 10.29
N ALA A 217 5.95 6.95 11.28
CA ALA A 217 6.38 8.16 11.97
C ALA A 217 7.71 7.97 12.70
N PHE A 218 7.94 6.82 13.32
CA PHE A 218 9.23 6.50 13.96
C PHE A 218 10.35 6.31 12.92
N ALA A 219 10.08 5.64 11.82
CA ALA A 219 11.04 5.48 10.73
C ALA A 219 11.42 6.83 10.09
N ALA A 220 10.47 7.75 9.98
CA ALA A 220 10.69 9.08 9.43
C ALA A 220 11.57 9.99 10.31
N ARG A 221 11.77 9.68 11.61
CA ARG A 221 12.62 10.51 12.51
C ARG A 221 14.07 10.64 12.04
N SER A 222 14.59 9.65 11.33
CA SER A 222 15.95 9.69 10.76
C SER A 222 15.97 10.15 9.29
N SER A 223 14.84 10.57 8.74
CA SER A 223 14.73 11.13 7.39
C SER A 223 15.04 12.64 7.38
N SER A 224 15.48 13.15 6.23
CA SER A 224 15.68 14.58 6.00
C SER A 224 14.36 15.36 5.80
N THR A 225 13.23 14.67 5.79
CA THR A 225 11.90 15.23 5.54
C THR A 225 10.86 14.61 6.49
N ASN A 226 9.82 15.36 6.79
CA ASN A 226 8.66 14.87 7.55
C ASN A 226 7.58 14.23 6.67
N LYS A 227 7.80 14.11 5.35
CA LYS A 227 6.83 13.56 4.41
C LYS A 227 6.84 12.04 4.45
N ILE A 228 5.67 11.44 4.62
CA ILE A 228 5.43 10.00 4.59
C ILE A 228 4.46 9.73 3.45
N VAL A 229 4.88 8.99 2.44
CA VAL A 229 4.05 8.63 1.28
C VAL A 229 3.57 7.20 1.46
N LEU A 230 2.27 7.00 1.41
CA LEU A 230 1.62 5.69 1.54
C LEU A 230 1.27 5.16 0.16
N ILE A 231 1.68 3.92 -0.12
CA ILE A 231 1.35 3.19 -1.34
C ILE A 231 0.84 1.79 -1.01
N GLY A 232 0.30 1.08 -1.98
CA GLY A 232 -0.19 -0.28 -1.82
C GLY A 232 -1.70 -0.40 -1.60
N ASN A 233 -2.21 -1.63 -1.56
CA ASN A 233 -3.66 -1.90 -1.58
C ASN A 233 -4.44 -1.27 -0.42
N LEU A 234 -3.83 -1.17 0.76
CA LEU A 234 -4.56 -0.64 1.91
C LEU A 234 -4.87 0.86 1.79
N THR A 235 -4.21 1.59 0.87
CA THR A 235 -4.54 3.00 0.61
C THR A 235 -5.94 3.20 0.03
N THR A 236 -6.54 2.14 -0.52
CA THR A 236 -7.92 2.18 -1.05
C THR A 236 -9.00 2.12 0.03
N ILE A 237 -8.63 1.84 1.28
CA ILE A 237 -9.55 1.80 2.42
C ILE A 237 -9.81 3.24 2.90
N PRO A 238 -11.06 3.75 2.85
CA PRO A 238 -11.34 5.16 3.17
C PRO A 238 -10.91 5.56 4.58
N GLN A 239 -11.08 4.67 5.58
CA GLN A 239 -10.70 4.91 6.97
C GLN A 239 -9.19 5.12 7.16
N CYS A 240 -8.35 4.74 6.19
CA CYS A 240 -6.92 5.03 6.21
C CYS A 240 -6.66 6.53 6.34
N HIS A 241 -7.39 7.36 5.58
CA HIS A 241 -7.23 8.82 5.62
C HIS A 241 -7.53 9.40 7.01
N ASP A 242 -8.58 8.90 7.67
CA ASP A 242 -9.00 9.41 8.98
C ASP A 242 -8.00 9.03 10.07
N VAL A 243 -7.48 7.78 10.05
CA VAL A 243 -6.45 7.35 11.01
C VAL A 243 -5.15 8.11 10.79
N MET A 244 -4.71 8.30 9.55
CA MET A 244 -3.47 9.06 9.28
C MET A 244 -3.60 10.52 9.72
N ARG A 245 -4.75 11.17 9.47
CA ARG A 245 -5.02 12.53 9.96
C ARG A 245 -5.00 12.61 11.50
N ALA A 246 -5.52 11.59 12.19
CA ALA A 246 -5.44 11.53 13.65
C ALA A 246 -3.98 11.42 14.14
N LEU A 247 -3.13 10.67 13.43
CA LEU A 247 -1.71 10.55 13.75
C LEU A 247 -0.92 11.83 13.47
N GLU A 248 -1.30 12.64 12.48
CA GLU A 248 -0.70 13.98 12.24
C GLU A 248 -0.90 14.94 13.42
N ALA A 249 -1.95 14.73 14.23
CA ALA A 249 -2.15 15.50 15.46
C ALA A 249 -1.19 15.08 16.59
N ILE A 250 -0.53 13.93 16.48
CA ILE A 250 0.39 13.37 17.48
C ILE A 250 1.85 13.50 17.02
N TYR A 251 2.10 13.27 15.74
CA TYR A 251 3.44 13.24 15.16
C TYR A 251 3.65 14.41 14.20
N PRO A 252 4.86 15.00 14.14
CA PRO A 252 5.17 16.14 13.26
C PRO A 252 5.39 15.70 11.81
N ASN A 253 4.62 14.73 11.33
CA ASN A 253 4.71 14.14 10.00
C ASN A 253 3.50 14.53 9.17
N GLU A 254 3.63 14.49 7.85
CA GLU A 254 2.55 14.64 6.88
C GLU A 254 2.41 13.34 6.10
N PHE A 255 1.23 12.73 6.18
CA PHE A 255 0.92 11.51 5.46
C PHE A 255 0.25 11.85 4.12
N ILE A 256 0.84 11.35 3.04
CA ILE A 256 0.42 11.63 1.66
C ILE A 256 0.00 10.32 1.00
N ILE A 257 -1.22 10.26 0.52
CA ILE A 257 -1.72 9.18 -0.33
C ILE A 257 -1.87 9.78 -1.74
N PRO A 258 -0.94 9.52 -2.66
CA PRO A 258 -1.04 10.06 -4.02
C PRO A 258 -2.11 9.33 -4.83
N ASP A 259 -2.55 9.92 -5.93
CA ASP A 259 -3.37 9.24 -6.93
C ASP A 259 -2.65 7.99 -7.43
N HIS A 260 -3.39 6.89 -7.65
CA HIS A 260 -2.85 5.59 -8.04
C HIS A 260 -1.87 4.96 -7.04
N ALA A 261 -1.97 5.32 -5.76
CA ALA A 261 -1.10 4.81 -4.70
C ALA A 261 -1.06 3.28 -4.64
N GLU A 262 -2.17 2.60 -4.93
CA GLU A 262 -2.27 1.14 -4.98
C GLU A 262 -1.35 0.52 -6.04
N PHE A 263 -0.98 1.27 -7.08
CA PHE A 263 -0.07 0.82 -8.15
C PHE A 263 1.38 1.25 -7.93
N GLY A 264 1.71 1.91 -6.83
CA GLY A 264 3.03 2.52 -6.61
C GLY A 264 4.19 1.57 -6.87
N THR A 265 4.13 0.32 -6.41
CA THR A 265 5.16 -0.69 -6.64
C THR A 265 5.31 -1.05 -8.12
N ALA A 266 4.22 -1.23 -8.86
CA ALA A 266 4.25 -1.52 -10.29
C ALA A 266 4.78 -0.33 -11.12
N VAL A 267 4.39 0.92 -10.75
CA VAL A 267 4.93 2.15 -11.33
C VAL A 267 6.44 2.22 -11.15
N GLY A 268 6.90 2.00 -9.91
CA GLY A 268 8.33 2.00 -9.61
C GLY A 268 9.11 0.90 -10.35
N ALA A 269 8.52 -0.27 -10.57
CA ALA A 269 9.11 -1.33 -11.36
C ALA A 269 9.39 -0.86 -12.81
N ALA A 270 8.39 -0.29 -13.48
CA ALA A 270 8.57 0.25 -14.83
C ALA A 270 9.62 1.38 -14.86
N LEU A 271 9.56 2.32 -13.92
CA LEU A 271 10.50 3.43 -13.83
C LEU A 271 11.95 3.01 -13.61
N SER A 272 12.19 1.88 -12.94
CA SER A 272 13.55 1.35 -12.71
C SER A 272 14.27 0.98 -14.01
N LEU A 273 13.54 0.72 -15.09
CA LEU A 273 14.08 0.41 -16.41
C LEU A 273 14.22 1.65 -17.31
N ILE A 274 13.48 2.73 -17.01
CA ILE A 274 13.50 3.97 -17.81
C ILE A 274 14.62 4.92 -17.36
N LYS A 275 14.89 4.95 -16.05
CA LYS A 275 15.84 5.89 -15.40
C LYS A 275 17.29 5.43 -15.35
N LYS A 276 17.66 4.42 -16.12
CA LYS A 276 19.08 3.98 -16.22
C LYS A 276 19.83 4.74 -17.28
#